data_66524b8c88c6ae0d31107047c5656c8e
#
_entry.id   66524b8c88c6ae0d31107047c5656c8e
#
_cell.length_a   1.000
_cell.length_b   1.000
_cell.length_c   1.000
_cell.angle_alpha   90.00
_cell.angle_beta   90.00
_cell.angle_gamma   90.00
#
_symmetry.space_group_name_H-M   'P 1'
#
loop_
_entity.id
_entity.type
_entity.pdbx_description
1 polymer ?
#
loop_
_entity_poly.entity_id
_entity_poly.type
_entity_poly.pdbx_seq_one_letter_code
_entity_poly.pdbx_strand_id
1 'polypeptide(L)'
;MARGFFIVGPTAIGKSEIAASVARKVGAEIVSADAFQVYCGLDLLTAKPEEPTLAKAPHHLVGTTPLRDEMNAEKYRLAGLRAVDEINSRCKLAIVVGGSGLYIKALTHGLAPLPQSDPALREKLNAMNLDDLCSQLVELDPQTARKIDLKNRRRVVRALEICLLSGKSALPQRQQWTGKASIPKSGGLQSAAGAIRRSPLLETTQTGLPALPATGVFLFRDRQELYERINQRVEMMFERGVIEEVRAATKISATASQMIGLREIRELLAGKKSLPQCIAEIQQATRRYAKRQLTWFRRQTNFSPLNLSSLTHNEAVKWISLRILSEARNKG
;
A
#
# COMPACT_ATOMS: atom_id res chain seq x y z
N MET A 1 7.85 -22.52 -0.41
CA MET A 1 6.90 -21.46 -0.84
C MET A 1 7.01 -20.30 0.13
N ALA A 2 7.04 -19.05 -0.36
CA ALA A 2 7.08 -17.86 0.50
C ALA A 2 5.87 -17.83 1.43
N ARG A 3 6.11 -17.71 2.74
CA ARG A 3 5.07 -17.70 3.78
C ARG A 3 4.81 -16.29 4.25
N GLY A 4 3.63 -15.74 3.96
CA GLY A 4 3.22 -14.43 4.44
C GLY A 4 1.82 -14.49 5.03
N PHE A 5 1.59 -13.81 6.15
CA PHE A 5 0.27 -13.61 6.75
C PHE A 5 -0.06 -12.12 6.75
N PHE A 6 -1.26 -11.75 6.34
CA PHE A 6 -1.63 -10.34 6.18
C PHE A 6 -2.50 -9.85 7.34
N ILE A 7 -2.12 -8.72 7.93
CA ILE A 7 -2.95 -7.96 8.89
C ILE A 7 -3.27 -6.61 8.25
N VAL A 8 -4.45 -6.51 7.66
CA VAL A 8 -4.84 -5.35 6.85
C VAL A 8 -6.01 -4.60 7.45
N GLY A 9 -6.19 -3.34 7.05
CA GLY A 9 -7.32 -2.52 7.51
C GLY A 9 -7.04 -1.01 7.41
N PRO A 10 -8.01 -0.16 7.76
CA PRO A 10 -7.88 1.28 7.64
C PRO A 10 -6.85 1.87 8.62
N THR A 11 -6.46 3.12 8.38
CA THR A 11 -5.63 3.87 9.31
C THR A 11 -6.35 4.08 10.65
N ALA A 12 -5.62 4.34 11.73
CA ALA A 12 -6.08 4.66 13.08
C ALA A 12 -6.80 3.54 13.86
N ILE A 13 -6.85 2.28 13.36
CA ILE A 13 -7.50 1.16 14.09
C ILE A 13 -6.61 0.45 15.10
N GLY A 14 -5.30 0.75 15.16
CA GLY A 14 -4.34 0.08 16.05
C GLY A 14 -3.64 -1.13 15.44
N LYS A 15 -3.60 -1.25 14.10
CA LYS A 15 -2.98 -2.40 13.40
C LYS A 15 -1.54 -2.69 13.81
N SER A 16 -0.70 -1.65 13.86
CA SER A 16 0.74 -1.80 14.09
C SER A 16 1.02 -2.40 15.46
N GLU A 17 0.32 -1.93 16.48
CA GLU A 17 0.46 -2.40 17.85
C GLU A 17 0.00 -3.87 18.01
N ILE A 18 -1.16 -4.21 17.43
CA ILE A 18 -1.67 -5.59 17.42
C ILE A 18 -0.70 -6.50 16.66
N ALA A 19 -0.26 -6.08 15.48
CA ALA A 19 0.66 -6.87 14.65
C ALA A 19 2.01 -7.11 15.34
N ALA A 20 2.56 -6.10 15.99
CA ALA A 20 3.82 -6.24 16.75
C ALA A 20 3.66 -7.20 17.93
N SER A 21 2.55 -7.11 18.65
CA SER A 21 2.23 -8.04 19.74
C SER A 21 2.03 -9.48 19.26
N VAL A 22 1.36 -9.66 18.10
CA VAL A 22 1.22 -10.97 17.44
C VAL A 22 2.58 -11.49 16.98
N ALA A 23 3.38 -10.66 16.29
CA ALA A 23 4.70 -11.05 15.79
C ALA A 23 5.62 -11.52 16.92
N ARG A 24 5.67 -10.78 18.03
CA ARG A 24 6.40 -11.19 19.24
C ARG A 24 5.93 -12.56 19.75
N LYS A 25 4.61 -12.80 19.78
CA LYS A 25 4.03 -14.03 20.33
C LYS A 25 4.30 -15.26 19.47
N VAL A 26 4.37 -15.11 18.14
CA VAL A 26 4.56 -16.23 17.21
C VAL A 26 5.98 -16.30 16.63
N GLY A 27 6.91 -15.44 17.07
CA GLY A 27 8.27 -15.40 16.57
C GLY A 27 8.40 -14.90 15.12
N ALA A 28 7.47 -14.05 14.68
CA ALA A 28 7.41 -13.51 13.32
C ALA A 28 8.12 -12.14 13.19
N GLU A 29 8.35 -11.71 11.95
CA GLU A 29 8.84 -10.36 11.63
C GLU A 29 7.80 -9.61 10.79
N ILE A 30 7.82 -8.28 10.86
CA ILE A 30 6.81 -7.41 10.24
C ILE A 30 7.36 -6.80 8.95
N VAL A 31 6.53 -6.81 7.90
CA VAL A 31 6.76 -6.07 6.65
C VAL A 31 5.67 -5.01 6.51
N SER A 32 6.04 -3.72 6.55
CA SER A 32 5.07 -2.63 6.42
C SER A 32 4.54 -2.53 4.99
N ALA A 33 3.21 -2.46 4.85
CA ALA A 33 2.50 -2.22 3.60
C ALA A 33 1.76 -0.87 3.65
N ASP A 34 2.47 0.18 4.09
CA ASP A 34 1.97 1.54 4.11
C ASP A 34 2.77 2.42 3.13
N ALA A 35 2.04 3.18 2.29
CA ALA A 35 2.64 3.95 1.20
C ALA A 35 3.46 5.16 1.68
N PHE A 36 3.29 5.55 2.94
CA PHE A 36 3.95 6.74 3.48
C PHE A 36 4.90 6.41 4.62
N GLN A 37 4.64 5.38 5.43
CA GLN A 37 5.56 4.95 6.48
C GLN A 37 6.88 4.40 5.94
N VAL A 38 6.95 4.07 4.67
CA VAL A 38 8.20 3.62 4.01
C VAL A 38 9.25 4.73 3.91
N TYR A 39 8.84 6.00 3.94
CA TYR A 39 9.75 7.15 3.84
C TYR A 39 10.48 7.44 5.15
N CYS A 40 11.75 7.84 5.06
CA CYS A 40 12.53 8.37 6.19
C CYS A 40 12.00 9.75 6.60
N GLY A 41 11.94 10.03 7.90
CA GLY A 41 11.39 11.30 8.42
C GLY A 41 9.86 11.38 8.27
N LEU A 42 9.27 12.48 8.65
CA LEU A 42 7.83 12.68 8.73
C LEU A 42 7.12 11.57 9.53
N ASP A 43 7.71 11.22 10.68
CA ASP A 43 7.30 10.07 11.49
C ASP A 43 5.97 10.33 12.20
N LEU A 44 5.79 11.57 12.69
CA LEU A 44 4.54 12.04 13.27
C LEU A 44 3.44 12.13 12.21
N LEU A 45 3.75 12.78 11.07
CA LEU A 45 2.79 12.98 9.98
C LEU A 45 2.26 11.66 9.42
N THR A 46 3.14 10.67 9.27
CA THR A 46 2.77 9.34 8.73
C THR A 46 2.32 8.36 9.79
N ALA A 47 2.34 8.77 11.07
CA ALA A 47 2.03 7.96 12.23
C ALA A 47 2.77 6.62 12.19
N LYS A 48 4.10 6.66 12.07
CA LYS A 48 4.94 5.47 12.18
C LYS A 48 4.79 4.83 13.54
N PRO A 49 5.01 3.51 13.65
CA PRO A 49 5.05 2.84 14.94
C PRO A 49 6.14 3.47 15.82
N GLU A 50 5.80 3.70 17.07
CA GLU A 50 6.72 4.24 18.08
C GLU A 50 7.69 3.16 18.58
N GLU A 51 8.77 3.60 19.23
CA GLU A 51 9.83 2.72 19.75
C GLU A 51 9.29 1.53 20.57
N PRO A 52 8.32 1.67 21.50
CA PRO A 52 7.78 0.53 22.23
C PRO A 52 7.08 -0.51 21.33
N THR A 53 6.57 -0.10 20.19
CA THR A 53 5.97 -1.01 19.19
C THR A 53 7.05 -1.67 18.33
N LEU A 54 8.03 -0.88 17.90
CA LEU A 54 9.16 -1.36 17.08
C LEU A 54 10.02 -2.38 17.84
N ALA A 55 10.21 -2.19 19.15
CA ALA A 55 10.98 -3.10 20.01
C ALA A 55 10.36 -4.49 20.18
N LYS A 56 9.07 -4.68 19.85
CA LYS A 56 8.37 -5.98 19.99
C LYS A 56 8.79 -7.01 18.96
N ALA A 57 9.14 -6.58 17.75
CA ALA A 57 9.55 -7.46 16.64
C ALA A 57 10.33 -6.67 15.59
N PRO A 58 11.19 -7.31 14.78
CA PRO A 58 11.83 -6.65 13.64
C PRO A 58 10.81 -6.12 12.64
N HIS A 59 11.01 -4.88 12.19
CA HIS A 59 10.16 -4.21 11.20
C HIS A 59 10.96 -3.91 9.93
N HIS A 60 10.40 -4.30 8.80
CA HIS A 60 10.95 -4.04 7.46
C HIS A 60 10.08 -3.03 6.73
N LEU A 61 10.69 -2.22 5.88
CA LEU A 61 10.06 -1.18 5.05
C LEU A 61 9.34 -0.09 5.86
N VAL A 62 9.89 0.24 7.03
CA VAL A 62 9.53 1.42 7.82
C VAL A 62 10.72 2.38 7.78
N GLY A 63 10.54 3.59 7.24
CA GLY A 63 11.59 4.59 7.19
C GLY A 63 12.82 4.18 6.36
N THR A 64 12.63 3.47 5.25
CA THR A 64 13.72 2.92 4.43
C THR A 64 13.99 3.70 3.14
N THR A 65 13.11 4.62 2.77
CA THR A 65 13.21 5.39 1.51
C THR A 65 13.38 6.88 1.81
N PRO A 66 14.42 7.54 1.29
CA PRO A 66 14.55 8.99 1.41
C PRO A 66 13.33 9.73 0.85
N LEU A 67 12.95 10.88 1.46
CA LEU A 67 11.80 11.67 1.00
C LEU A 67 11.92 12.16 -0.45
N ARG A 68 13.15 12.36 -0.93
CA ARG A 68 13.44 12.78 -2.31
C ARG A 68 13.21 11.70 -3.36
N ASP A 69 13.19 10.44 -2.94
CA ASP A 69 13.09 9.31 -3.84
C ASP A 69 11.62 8.91 -4.04
N GLU A 70 11.25 8.54 -5.26
CA GLU A 70 9.90 8.08 -5.53
C GLU A 70 9.73 6.61 -5.18
N MET A 71 8.71 6.30 -4.36
CA MET A 71 8.22 4.95 -4.14
C MET A 71 6.94 4.73 -4.93
N ASN A 72 6.92 3.70 -5.77
CA ASN A 72 5.73 3.28 -6.52
C ASN A 72 5.37 1.81 -6.19
N ALA A 73 4.26 1.33 -6.74
CA ALA A 73 3.76 -0.02 -6.44
C ALA A 73 4.73 -1.13 -6.86
N GLU A 74 5.48 -0.97 -7.97
CA GLU A 74 6.46 -1.97 -8.41
C GLU A 74 7.71 -1.97 -7.54
N LYS A 75 8.28 -0.80 -7.24
CA LYS A 75 9.41 -0.70 -6.31
C LYS A 75 9.04 -1.31 -4.95
N TYR A 76 7.83 -1.00 -4.45
CA TYR A 76 7.34 -1.59 -3.21
C TYR A 76 7.18 -3.11 -3.33
N ARG A 77 6.60 -3.62 -4.42
CA ARG A 77 6.42 -5.05 -4.64
C ARG A 77 7.75 -5.79 -4.57
N LEU A 78 8.76 -5.28 -5.25
CA LEU A 78 10.09 -5.88 -5.26
C LEU A 78 10.73 -5.86 -3.86
N ALA A 79 10.68 -4.72 -3.18
CA ALA A 79 11.22 -4.58 -1.83
C ALA A 79 10.46 -5.47 -0.82
N GLY A 80 9.12 -5.52 -0.91
CA GLY A 80 8.29 -6.34 -0.04
C GLY A 80 8.49 -7.83 -0.23
N LEU A 81 8.59 -8.30 -1.49
CA LEU A 81 8.88 -9.71 -1.76
C LEU A 81 10.27 -10.11 -1.29
N ARG A 82 11.30 -9.26 -1.48
CA ARG A 82 12.64 -9.50 -0.94
C ARG A 82 12.65 -9.59 0.58
N ALA A 83 11.99 -8.66 1.26
CA ALA A 83 11.88 -8.70 2.72
C ALA A 83 11.19 -9.98 3.23
N VAL A 84 10.10 -10.40 2.57
CA VAL A 84 9.43 -11.65 2.90
C VAL A 84 10.34 -12.85 2.67
N ASP A 85 11.08 -12.89 1.57
CA ASP A 85 12.00 -13.98 1.23
C ASP A 85 13.17 -14.06 2.23
N GLU A 86 13.76 -12.94 2.59
CA GLU A 86 14.78 -12.85 3.63
C GLU A 86 14.28 -13.32 5.01
N ILE A 87 13.05 -13.00 5.39
CA ILE A 87 12.46 -13.48 6.65
C ILE A 87 12.25 -15.00 6.58
N ASN A 88 11.73 -15.49 5.46
CA ASN A 88 11.48 -16.92 5.28
C ASN A 88 12.78 -17.76 5.21
N SER A 89 13.88 -17.18 4.69
CA SER A 89 15.20 -17.85 4.67
C SER A 89 15.74 -18.13 6.07
N ARG A 90 15.31 -17.34 7.06
CA ARG A 90 15.58 -17.55 8.49
C ARG A 90 14.54 -18.44 9.19
N CYS A 91 13.71 -19.17 8.43
CA CYS A 91 12.63 -20.02 8.94
C CYS A 91 11.58 -19.26 9.77
N LYS A 92 11.44 -17.95 9.59
CA LYS A 92 10.45 -17.11 10.27
C LYS A 92 9.25 -16.80 9.38
N LEU A 93 8.13 -16.49 9.99
CA LEU A 93 6.93 -16.02 9.31
C LEU A 93 7.02 -14.51 9.06
N ALA A 94 6.71 -14.07 7.84
CA ALA A 94 6.52 -12.66 7.54
C ALA A 94 5.06 -12.25 7.79
N ILE A 95 4.82 -11.23 8.64
CA ILE A 95 3.51 -10.61 8.83
C ILE A 95 3.48 -9.30 8.05
N VAL A 96 2.70 -9.25 6.98
CA VAL A 96 2.53 -8.05 6.15
C VAL A 96 1.44 -7.17 6.74
N VAL A 97 1.79 -5.97 7.20
CA VAL A 97 0.89 -5.08 7.94
C VAL A 97 0.67 -3.79 7.19
N GLY A 98 -0.58 -3.44 6.88
CA GLY A 98 -0.81 -2.14 6.27
C GLY A 98 -2.23 -1.84 5.82
N GLY A 99 -2.38 -0.61 5.29
CA GLY A 99 -3.65 -0.11 4.78
C GLY A 99 -3.62 0.26 3.30
N SER A 100 -2.47 0.13 2.62
CA SER A 100 -2.33 0.50 1.21
C SER A 100 -2.77 -0.64 0.31
N GLY A 101 -4.06 -0.63 -0.08
CA GLY A 101 -4.66 -1.69 -0.89
C GLY A 101 -3.89 -2.00 -2.18
N LEU A 102 -3.31 -0.97 -2.82
CA LEU A 102 -2.46 -1.17 -4.01
C LEU A 102 -1.20 -1.99 -3.69
N TYR A 103 -0.55 -1.74 -2.55
CA TYR A 103 0.64 -2.48 -2.13
C TYR A 103 0.30 -3.93 -1.77
N ILE A 104 -0.78 -4.13 -1.00
CA ILE A 104 -1.28 -5.47 -0.68
C ILE A 104 -1.58 -6.24 -1.98
N LYS A 105 -2.28 -5.60 -2.92
CA LYS A 105 -2.62 -6.25 -4.20
C LYS A 105 -1.36 -6.55 -5.03
N ALA A 106 -0.37 -5.66 -5.05
CA ALA A 106 0.88 -5.90 -5.75
C ALA A 106 1.64 -7.13 -5.22
N LEU A 107 1.63 -7.34 -3.89
CA LEU A 107 2.25 -8.52 -3.27
C LEU A 107 1.46 -9.81 -3.53
N THR A 108 0.13 -9.76 -3.54
CA THR A 108 -0.74 -10.95 -3.60
C THR A 108 -1.13 -11.37 -5.02
N HIS A 109 -1.17 -10.44 -5.96
CA HIS A 109 -1.62 -10.69 -7.34
C HIS A 109 -0.56 -10.28 -8.39
N GLY A 110 0.56 -9.71 -7.96
CA GLY A 110 1.50 -9.05 -8.86
C GLY A 110 0.96 -7.74 -9.42
N LEU A 111 1.62 -7.21 -10.43
CA LEU A 111 1.19 -6.04 -11.19
C LEU A 111 0.99 -6.44 -12.65
N ALA A 112 0.03 -5.80 -13.31
CA ALA A 112 -0.13 -5.95 -14.76
C ALA A 112 1.18 -5.47 -15.46
N PRO A 113 1.60 -6.13 -16.55
CA PRO A 113 2.76 -5.72 -17.32
C PRO A 113 2.46 -4.43 -18.09
N LEU A 114 2.44 -3.31 -17.35
CA LEU A 114 2.24 -1.98 -17.92
C LEU A 114 3.58 -1.36 -18.29
N PRO A 115 3.63 -0.51 -19.33
CA PRO A 115 4.85 0.19 -19.68
C PRO A 115 5.37 0.98 -18.47
N GLN A 116 6.70 1.01 -18.34
CA GLN A 116 7.34 1.84 -17.32
C GLN A 116 6.99 3.31 -17.57
N SER A 117 7.00 4.09 -16.49
CA SER A 117 6.75 5.51 -16.58
C SER A 117 7.91 6.19 -17.31
N ASP A 118 7.60 7.00 -18.30
CA ASP A 118 8.55 7.88 -18.97
C ASP A 118 8.53 9.26 -18.26
N PRO A 119 9.64 9.68 -17.64
CA PRO A 119 9.71 10.96 -16.93
C PRO A 119 9.42 12.17 -17.82
N ALA A 120 9.96 12.18 -19.06
CA ALA A 120 9.79 13.30 -19.99
C ALA A 120 8.34 13.41 -20.49
N LEU A 121 7.72 12.27 -20.84
CA LEU A 121 6.30 12.24 -21.20
C LEU A 121 5.43 12.67 -20.01
N ARG A 122 5.76 12.20 -18.80
CA ARG A 122 5.00 12.55 -17.59
C ARG A 122 5.09 14.02 -17.25
N GLU A 123 6.25 14.64 -17.47
CA GLU A 123 6.43 16.08 -17.29
C GLU A 123 5.54 16.87 -18.28
N LYS A 124 5.55 16.50 -19.55
CA LYS A 124 4.66 17.10 -20.58
C LYS A 124 3.18 16.98 -20.19
N LEU A 125 2.73 15.78 -19.80
CA LEU A 125 1.33 15.55 -19.40
C LEU A 125 0.99 16.33 -18.09
N ASN A 126 1.93 16.48 -17.18
CA ASN A 126 1.71 17.25 -15.95
C ASN A 126 1.67 18.77 -16.20
N ALA A 127 2.23 19.27 -17.27
CA ALA A 127 2.15 20.70 -17.66
C ALA A 127 0.78 21.07 -18.28
N MET A 128 0.03 20.09 -18.82
CA MET A 128 -1.28 20.32 -19.43
C MET A 128 -2.36 20.56 -18.37
N ASN A 129 -3.44 21.27 -18.69
CA ASN A 129 -4.62 21.36 -17.81
C ASN A 129 -5.42 20.03 -17.79
N LEU A 130 -6.36 19.87 -16.85
CA LEU A 130 -7.10 18.63 -16.69
C LEU A 130 -8.08 18.37 -17.85
N ASP A 131 -8.67 19.42 -18.39
CA ASP A 131 -9.69 19.32 -19.44
C ASP A 131 -9.05 18.86 -20.74
N ASP A 132 -7.87 19.38 -21.10
CA ASP A 132 -7.09 18.93 -22.27
C ASP A 132 -6.67 17.46 -22.13
N LEU A 133 -6.20 17.06 -20.92
CA LEU A 133 -5.87 15.65 -20.65
C LEU A 133 -7.08 14.74 -20.80
N CYS A 134 -8.25 15.18 -20.32
CA CYS A 134 -9.50 14.42 -20.45
C CYS A 134 -9.92 14.30 -21.93
N SER A 135 -9.87 15.40 -22.68
CA SER A 135 -10.19 15.43 -24.11
C SER A 135 -9.29 14.48 -24.90
N GLN A 136 -7.98 14.56 -24.66
CA GLN A 136 -7.00 13.66 -25.30
C GLN A 136 -7.24 12.19 -24.91
N LEU A 137 -7.62 11.90 -23.66
CA LEU A 137 -7.93 10.52 -23.26
C LEU A 137 -9.22 10.00 -23.90
N VAL A 138 -10.23 10.85 -24.05
CA VAL A 138 -11.49 10.49 -24.72
C VAL A 138 -11.24 10.16 -26.19
N GLU A 139 -10.35 10.90 -26.85
CA GLU A 139 -9.98 10.67 -28.23
C GLU A 139 -9.18 9.37 -28.41
N LEU A 140 -8.14 9.16 -27.59
CA LEU A 140 -7.22 8.01 -27.69
C LEU A 140 -7.79 6.71 -27.13
N ASP A 141 -8.54 6.77 -26.02
CA ASP A 141 -9.08 5.59 -25.33
C ASP A 141 -10.44 5.89 -24.66
N PRO A 142 -11.52 6.01 -25.47
CA PRO A 142 -12.86 6.32 -24.95
C PRO A 142 -13.37 5.25 -23.98
N GLN A 143 -12.93 4.00 -24.11
CA GLN A 143 -13.34 2.93 -23.20
C GLN A 143 -12.76 3.13 -21.79
N THR A 144 -11.49 3.49 -21.69
CA THR A 144 -10.86 3.83 -20.41
C THR A 144 -11.45 5.12 -19.84
N ALA A 145 -11.67 6.15 -20.67
CA ALA A 145 -12.24 7.43 -20.22
C ALA A 145 -13.62 7.24 -19.54
N ARG A 146 -14.48 6.38 -20.05
CA ARG A 146 -15.80 6.07 -19.46
C ARG A 146 -15.73 5.33 -18.12
N LYS A 147 -14.61 4.66 -17.82
CA LYS A 147 -14.47 3.78 -16.64
C LYS A 147 -13.59 4.33 -15.53
N ILE A 148 -12.81 5.36 -15.79
CA ILE A 148 -11.99 5.99 -14.76
C ILE A 148 -12.64 7.27 -14.23
N ASP A 149 -12.24 7.67 -13.03
CA ASP A 149 -12.60 8.97 -12.48
C ASP A 149 -11.77 10.05 -13.16
N LEU A 150 -12.38 10.78 -14.09
CA LEU A 150 -11.76 11.87 -14.85
C LEU A 150 -11.38 13.09 -14.00
N LYS A 151 -11.99 13.26 -12.81
CA LYS A 151 -11.59 14.30 -11.83
C LYS A 151 -10.25 13.95 -11.17
N ASN A 152 -9.80 12.71 -11.28
CA ASN A 152 -8.53 12.28 -10.74
C ASN A 152 -7.42 12.40 -11.78
N ARG A 153 -6.76 13.58 -11.80
CA ARG A 153 -5.66 13.90 -12.72
C ARG A 153 -4.63 12.77 -12.84
N ARG A 154 -4.20 12.17 -11.71
CA ARG A 154 -3.20 11.09 -11.73
C ARG A 154 -3.67 9.86 -12.50
N ARG A 155 -4.96 9.53 -12.43
CA ARG A 155 -5.55 8.41 -13.18
C ARG A 155 -5.60 8.73 -14.66
N VAL A 156 -5.95 9.97 -15.02
CA VAL A 156 -5.99 10.44 -16.41
C VAL A 156 -4.59 10.42 -17.02
N VAL A 157 -3.62 11.07 -16.36
CA VAL A 157 -2.21 11.09 -16.78
C VAL A 157 -1.67 9.67 -16.96
N ARG A 158 -1.91 8.76 -16.00
CA ARG A 158 -1.42 7.38 -16.13
C ARG A 158 -2.12 6.59 -17.23
N ALA A 159 -3.38 6.84 -17.51
CA ALA A 159 -4.09 6.22 -18.64
C ALA A 159 -3.50 6.69 -19.96
N LEU A 160 -3.31 8.00 -20.14
CA LEU A 160 -2.66 8.58 -21.32
C LEU A 160 -1.24 8.05 -21.51
N GLU A 161 -0.43 8.04 -20.47
CA GLU A 161 0.93 7.50 -20.50
C GLU A 161 0.94 6.04 -21.00
N ILE A 162 0.02 5.19 -20.51
CA ILE A 162 -0.10 3.81 -20.97
C ILE A 162 -0.47 3.74 -22.45
N CYS A 163 -1.46 4.52 -22.88
CA CYS A 163 -1.90 4.54 -24.28
C CYS A 163 -0.78 5.01 -25.20
N LEU A 164 -0.10 6.11 -24.85
CA LEU A 164 0.96 6.70 -25.69
C LEU A 164 2.20 5.81 -25.78
N LEU A 165 2.58 5.14 -24.68
CA LEU A 165 3.77 4.28 -24.66
C LEU A 165 3.52 2.89 -25.24
N SER A 166 2.30 2.34 -25.12
CA SER A 166 2.01 0.98 -25.57
C SER A 166 1.26 0.89 -26.90
N GLY A 167 0.67 2.00 -27.36
CA GLY A 167 -0.26 2.00 -28.50
C GLY A 167 -1.55 1.21 -28.25
N LYS A 168 -1.85 0.85 -26.99
CA LYS A 168 -2.98 0.00 -26.61
C LYS A 168 -3.83 0.66 -25.54
N SER A 169 -5.14 0.32 -25.51
CA SER A 169 -6.04 0.78 -24.44
C SER A 169 -5.53 0.39 -23.05
N ALA A 170 -5.61 1.31 -22.12
CA ALA A 170 -5.21 1.09 -20.73
C ALA A 170 -6.18 0.15 -19.97
N LEU A 171 -7.42 0.02 -20.42
CA LEU A 171 -8.46 -0.73 -19.72
C LEU A 171 -8.23 -2.25 -19.69
N PRO A 172 -7.98 -2.95 -20.82
CA PRO A 172 -7.70 -4.39 -20.81
C PRO A 172 -6.46 -4.73 -20.01
N GLN A 173 -5.42 -3.90 -20.09
CA GLN A 173 -4.17 -4.08 -19.33
C GLN A 173 -4.41 -3.97 -17.80
N ARG A 174 -5.37 -3.14 -17.36
CA ARG A 174 -5.80 -3.06 -15.96
C ARG A 174 -6.70 -4.22 -15.55
N GLN A 175 -7.51 -4.77 -16.47
CA GLN A 175 -8.41 -5.89 -16.19
C GLN A 175 -7.67 -7.21 -16.00
N GLN A 176 -6.54 -7.44 -16.66
CA GLN A 176 -5.66 -8.58 -16.40
C GLN A 176 -5.24 -8.69 -14.92
N TRP A 177 -5.33 -7.60 -14.19
CA TRP A 177 -5.04 -7.54 -12.77
C TRP A 177 -6.23 -7.90 -11.85
N THR A 178 -7.41 -8.19 -12.38
CA THR A 178 -8.60 -8.56 -11.60
C THR A 178 -8.78 -10.08 -11.44
N GLY A 179 -7.86 -10.89 -11.98
CA GLY A 179 -7.88 -12.34 -11.85
C GLY A 179 -7.83 -12.78 -10.38
N LYS A 180 -8.66 -13.77 -10.02
CA LYS A 180 -8.54 -14.49 -8.74
C LYS A 180 -7.13 -15.02 -8.62
N ALA A 181 -6.52 -14.90 -7.43
CA ALA A 181 -5.22 -15.51 -7.15
C ALA A 181 -5.28 -16.97 -7.58
N SER A 182 -4.56 -17.33 -8.64
CA SER A 182 -4.47 -18.71 -9.10
C SER A 182 -3.64 -19.48 -8.06
N ILE A 183 -4.31 -20.28 -7.26
CA ILE A 183 -3.66 -21.35 -6.51
C ILE A 183 -3.13 -22.32 -7.58
N PRO A 184 -1.83 -22.59 -7.66
CA PRO A 184 -1.34 -23.66 -8.53
C PRO A 184 -1.98 -24.96 -8.05
N LYS A 185 -2.87 -25.52 -8.83
CA LYS A 185 -3.31 -26.91 -8.63
C LYS A 185 -2.08 -27.79 -8.83
N SER A 186 -1.70 -28.52 -7.79
CA SER A 186 -0.73 -29.60 -7.88
C SER A 186 -1.27 -30.62 -8.90
N GLY A 187 -0.67 -30.67 -10.07
CA GLY A 187 -1.02 -31.57 -11.14
C GLY A 187 0.23 -31.96 -11.92
N GLY A 188 0.65 -33.22 -11.70
CA GLY A 188 1.29 -34.08 -12.67
C GLY A 188 2.60 -33.61 -13.30
N LEU A 189 3.71 -34.20 -12.86
CA LEU A 189 4.92 -34.34 -13.69
C LEU A 189 4.56 -34.98 -15.02
N GLN A 190 4.72 -34.27 -16.14
CA GLN A 190 5.00 -34.91 -17.43
C GLN A 190 6.24 -34.27 -18.00
N SER A 191 7.25 -35.11 -18.17
CA SER A 191 8.50 -34.92 -18.87
C SER A 191 8.23 -34.62 -20.35
N ALA A 192 8.80 -33.54 -20.86
CA ALA A 192 9.11 -33.42 -22.28
C ALA A 192 10.40 -32.61 -22.43
N ALA A 193 11.46 -33.33 -22.71
CA ALA A 193 12.69 -32.80 -23.28
C ALA A 193 12.43 -32.36 -24.73
N GLY A 194 12.95 -31.21 -25.14
CA GLY A 194 13.08 -30.90 -26.55
C GLY A 194 12.99 -29.42 -26.93
N ALA A 195 14.09 -28.92 -27.49
CA ALA A 195 14.22 -27.80 -28.42
C ALA A 195 14.34 -26.39 -27.84
N ILE A 196 15.59 -26.03 -27.56
CA ILE A 196 16.11 -24.66 -27.53
C ILE A 196 15.95 -24.01 -28.90
N ARG A 197 15.19 -22.92 -29.01
CA ARG A 197 15.38 -21.87 -30.00
C ARG A 197 15.52 -20.52 -29.28
N ARG A 198 16.73 -20.01 -29.31
CA ARG A 198 17.06 -18.66 -28.91
C ARG A 198 16.52 -17.69 -29.98
N SER A 199 15.77 -16.69 -29.58
CA SER A 199 15.56 -15.43 -30.31
C SER A 199 15.80 -14.26 -29.36
N PRO A 200 16.37 -13.16 -29.85
CA PRO A 200 17.11 -12.23 -29.01
C PRO A 200 16.26 -11.08 -28.48
N LEU A 201 16.67 -10.59 -27.30
CA LEU A 201 16.48 -9.23 -26.79
C LEU A 201 15.03 -8.72 -26.65
N LEU A 202 14.42 -9.09 -25.53
CA LEU A 202 13.60 -8.19 -24.73
C LEU A 202 14.05 -8.42 -23.29
N GLU A 203 14.83 -7.50 -22.76
CA GLU A 203 15.14 -7.42 -21.33
C GLU A 203 13.85 -7.14 -20.56
N THR A 204 13.09 -8.17 -20.31
CA THR A 204 12.03 -8.17 -19.32
C THR A 204 12.70 -8.36 -17.96
N THR A 205 12.90 -7.27 -17.23
CA THR A 205 13.13 -7.32 -15.78
C THR A 205 11.86 -7.79 -15.07
N GLN A 206 11.40 -8.97 -15.40
CA GLN A 206 10.49 -9.73 -14.57
C GLN A 206 11.34 -10.52 -13.58
N THR A 207 11.53 -9.97 -12.38
CA THR A 207 11.94 -10.79 -11.26
C THR A 207 10.88 -11.87 -11.08
N GLY A 208 11.22 -13.12 -11.37
CA GLY A 208 10.31 -14.27 -11.31
C GLY A 208 9.85 -14.67 -9.90
N LEU A 209 9.75 -13.70 -8.97
CA LEU A 209 9.26 -13.93 -7.62
C LEU A 209 7.74 -14.12 -7.66
N PRO A 210 7.23 -15.27 -7.18
CA PRO A 210 5.80 -15.57 -7.18
C PRO A 210 5.05 -14.64 -6.23
N ALA A 211 3.78 -14.38 -6.56
CA ALA A 211 2.87 -13.66 -5.68
C ALA A 211 2.66 -14.41 -4.35
N LEU A 212 2.50 -13.67 -3.26
CA LEU A 212 2.25 -14.25 -1.94
C LEU A 212 0.81 -14.77 -1.85
N PRO A 213 0.59 -15.89 -1.14
CA PRO A 213 -0.76 -16.34 -0.81
C PRO A 213 -1.50 -15.25 -0.01
N ALA A 214 -2.69 -14.87 -0.45
CA ALA A 214 -3.50 -13.83 0.22
C ALA A 214 -4.27 -14.41 1.42
N THR A 215 -3.56 -14.88 2.44
CA THR A 215 -4.14 -15.34 3.71
C THR A 215 -3.94 -14.32 4.81
N GLY A 216 -4.96 -14.05 5.63
CA GLY A 216 -4.83 -13.06 6.69
C GLY A 216 -6.16 -12.58 7.27
N VAL A 217 -6.09 -11.46 7.96
CA VAL A 217 -7.22 -10.83 8.64
C VAL A 217 -7.41 -9.39 8.20
N PHE A 218 -8.66 -9.01 8.06
CA PHE A 218 -9.08 -7.64 7.84
C PHE A 218 -9.60 -7.05 9.15
N LEU A 219 -8.84 -6.18 9.77
CA LEU A 219 -9.18 -5.49 10.99
C LEU A 219 -10.00 -4.24 10.69
N PHE A 220 -11.07 -4.03 11.45
CA PHE A 220 -11.87 -2.81 11.38
C PHE A 220 -12.41 -2.43 12.75
N ARG A 221 -12.94 -1.23 12.86
CA ARG A 221 -13.68 -0.72 14.02
C ARG A 221 -14.99 -0.11 13.57
N ASP A 222 -15.91 0.05 14.50
CA ASP A 222 -17.14 0.76 14.28
C ASP A 222 -16.84 2.20 13.86
N ARG A 223 -17.73 2.75 13.03
CA ARG A 223 -17.46 4.02 12.33
C ARG A 223 -17.22 5.19 13.30
N GLN A 224 -18.02 5.27 14.36
CA GLN A 224 -17.90 6.36 15.33
C GLN A 224 -16.55 6.28 16.03
N GLU A 225 -16.22 5.15 16.61
CA GLU A 225 -14.93 4.93 17.29
C GLU A 225 -13.74 5.21 16.34
N LEU A 226 -13.81 4.74 15.10
CA LEU A 226 -12.76 5.01 14.12
C LEU A 226 -12.57 6.50 13.89
N TYR A 227 -13.66 7.28 13.82
CA TYR A 227 -13.59 8.72 13.58
C TYR A 227 -13.05 9.47 14.80
N GLU A 228 -13.44 9.09 16.00
CA GLU A 228 -12.90 9.62 17.26
C GLU A 228 -11.39 9.38 17.36
N ARG A 229 -10.95 8.16 17.10
CA ARG A 229 -9.51 7.81 17.06
C ARG A 229 -8.73 8.58 16.00
N ILE A 230 -9.31 8.84 14.84
CA ILE A 230 -8.69 9.67 13.80
C ILE A 230 -8.53 11.11 14.31
N ASN A 231 -9.56 11.69 14.92
CA ASN A 231 -9.53 13.05 15.41
C ASN A 231 -8.47 13.23 16.51
N GLN A 232 -8.52 12.38 17.53
CA GLN A 232 -7.53 12.36 18.62
C GLN A 232 -6.10 12.20 18.12
N ARG A 233 -5.88 11.29 17.18
CA ARG A 233 -4.55 11.10 16.59
C ARG A 233 -4.04 12.35 15.87
N VAL A 234 -4.90 13.03 15.12
CA VAL A 234 -4.50 14.27 14.44
C VAL A 234 -4.16 15.36 15.46
N GLU A 235 -4.96 15.53 16.51
CA GLU A 235 -4.67 16.48 17.58
C GLU A 235 -3.32 16.19 18.26
N MET A 236 -3.09 14.95 18.66
CA MET A 236 -1.80 14.53 19.25
C MET A 236 -0.60 14.76 18.31
N MET A 237 -0.77 14.66 16.99
CA MET A 237 0.32 14.96 16.05
C MET A 237 0.74 16.44 16.15
N PHE A 238 -0.20 17.35 16.29
CA PHE A 238 0.09 18.78 16.46
C PHE A 238 0.72 19.09 17.82
N GLU A 239 0.23 18.48 18.90
CA GLU A 239 0.81 18.59 20.24
C GLU A 239 2.27 18.07 20.28
N ARG A 240 2.60 17.09 19.47
CA ARG A 240 3.92 16.45 19.41
C ARG A 240 4.88 17.12 18.42
N GLY A 241 4.50 18.21 17.77
CA GLY A 241 5.40 19.00 16.94
C GLY A 241 5.44 18.61 15.47
N VAL A 242 4.34 18.13 14.88
CA VAL A 242 4.26 17.80 13.44
C VAL A 242 4.52 19.02 12.53
N ILE A 243 4.29 20.24 13.02
CA ILE A 243 4.56 21.47 12.27
C ILE A 243 6.06 21.63 12.02
N GLU A 244 6.87 21.43 13.06
CA GLU A 244 8.34 21.50 13.02
C GLU A 244 8.91 20.37 12.14
N GLU A 245 8.34 19.17 12.25
CA GLU A 245 8.70 18.05 11.39
C GLU A 245 8.48 18.38 9.90
N VAL A 246 7.34 18.96 9.56
CA VAL A 246 7.03 19.38 8.16
C VAL A 246 7.86 20.55 7.72
N ARG A 247 8.17 21.51 8.62
CA ARG A 247 9.04 22.66 8.33
C ARG A 247 10.46 22.22 7.98
N ALA A 248 10.98 21.23 8.67
CA ALA A 248 12.31 20.68 8.43
C ALA A 248 12.40 19.83 7.14
N ALA A 249 11.27 19.36 6.63
CA ALA A 249 11.24 18.46 5.47
C ALA A 249 11.48 19.19 4.16
N THR A 250 12.65 18.96 3.56
CA THR A 250 13.07 19.49 2.26
C THR A 250 13.14 18.40 1.20
N LYS A 251 13.17 18.77 -0.08
CA LYS A 251 13.36 17.85 -1.23
C LYS A 251 12.43 16.63 -1.19
N ILE A 252 11.12 16.89 -1.24
CA ILE A 252 10.07 15.88 -1.18
C ILE A 252 9.67 15.46 -2.59
N SER A 253 9.72 14.16 -2.89
CA SER A 253 9.31 13.59 -4.18
C SER A 253 7.81 13.76 -4.46
N ALA A 254 7.42 13.62 -5.72
CA ALA A 254 6.01 13.74 -6.13
C ALA A 254 5.11 12.68 -5.47
N THR A 255 5.63 11.51 -5.13
CA THR A 255 4.88 10.48 -4.38
C THR A 255 4.79 10.79 -2.90
N ALA A 256 5.87 11.21 -2.25
CA ALA A 256 5.89 11.59 -0.84
C ALA A 256 5.04 12.85 -0.58
N SER A 257 4.95 13.78 -1.54
CA SER A 257 4.12 15.00 -1.41
C SER A 257 2.62 14.72 -1.29
N GLN A 258 2.19 13.49 -1.50
CA GLN A 258 0.78 13.08 -1.36
C GLN A 258 0.39 12.64 0.06
N MET A 259 1.30 12.73 1.02
CA MET A 259 1.00 12.49 2.43
C MET A 259 -0.12 13.40 2.90
N ILE A 260 -1.12 12.81 3.56
CA ILE A 260 -2.22 13.58 4.14
C ILE A 260 -1.66 14.47 5.25
N GLY A 261 -1.99 15.73 5.21
CA GLY A 261 -1.52 16.74 6.17
C GLY A 261 -0.32 17.55 5.71
N LEU A 262 0.49 17.03 4.78
CA LEU A 262 1.69 17.75 4.33
C LEU A 262 1.34 19.08 3.65
N ARG A 263 0.37 19.08 2.75
CA ARG A 263 -0.10 20.28 2.06
C ARG A 263 -0.76 21.24 3.05
N GLU A 264 -1.65 20.73 3.87
CA GLU A 264 -2.42 21.49 4.85
C GLU A 264 -1.50 22.22 5.86
N ILE A 265 -0.45 21.54 6.35
CA ILE A 265 0.54 22.14 7.27
C ILE A 265 1.42 23.17 6.54
N ARG A 266 1.80 22.94 5.28
CA ARG A 266 2.53 23.92 4.49
C ARG A 266 1.70 25.20 4.23
N GLU A 267 0.41 25.04 4.00
CA GLU A 267 -0.51 26.19 3.86
C GLU A 267 -0.69 26.94 5.19
N LEU A 268 -0.69 26.23 6.33
CA LEU A 268 -0.64 26.85 7.66
C LEU A 268 0.68 27.63 7.86
N LEU A 269 1.82 27.03 7.54
CA LEU A 269 3.13 27.70 7.62
C LEU A 269 3.25 28.91 6.71
N ALA A 270 2.54 28.93 5.60
CA ALA A 270 2.45 30.06 4.67
C ALA A 270 1.39 31.11 5.10
N GLY A 271 0.77 30.99 6.26
CA GLY A 271 -0.27 31.91 6.75
C GLY A 271 -1.59 31.86 5.97
N LYS A 272 -1.81 30.87 5.13
CA LYS A 272 -3.01 30.76 4.28
C LYS A 272 -4.23 30.19 5.01
N LYS A 273 -4.04 29.62 6.19
CA LYS A 273 -5.11 29.07 7.05
C LYS A 273 -4.74 29.11 8.52
N SER A 274 -5.73 29.05 9.39
CA SER A 274 -5.55 28.94 10.83
C SER A 274 -5.24 27.50 11.26
N LEU A 275 -4.68 27.33 12.45
CA LEU A 275 -4.42 26.03 13.05
C LEU A 275 -5.70 25.17 13.18
N PRO A 276 -6.84 25.67 13.70
CA PRO A 276 -8.07 24.89 13.75
C PRO A 276 -8.56 24.42 12.37
N GLN A 277 -8.45 25.28 11.34
CA GLN A 277 -8.81 24.91 9.97
C GLN A 277 -7.91 23.79 9.43
N CYS A 278 -6.60 23.88 9.66
CA CYS A 278 -5.64 22.87 9.26
C CYS A 278 -5.94 21.50 9.90
N ILE A 279 -6.17 21.47 11.22
CA ILE A 279 -6.55 20.26 11.95
C ILE A 279 -7.83 19.65 11.38
N ALA A 280 -8.88 20.45 11.21
CA ALA A 280 -10.18 19.98 10.71
C ALA A 280 -10.07 19.39 9.30
N GLU A 281 -9.29 19.98 8.41
CA GLU A 281 -9.08 19.49 7.06
C GLU A 281 -8.30 18.17 7.05
N ILE A 282 -7.26 18.03 7.88
CA ILE A 282 -6.48 16.79 8.01
C ILE A 282 -7.36 15.67 8.58
N GLN A 283 -8.16 15.96 9.60
CA GLN A 283 -9.13 15.00 10.15
C GLN A 283 -10.12 14.55 9.07
N GLN A 284 -10.69 15.47 8.30
CA GLN A 284 -11.62 15.17 7.22
C GLN A 284 -10.96 14.32 6.11
N ALA A 285 -9.75 14.71 5.67
CA ALA A 285 -9.01 13.98 4.64
C ALA A 285 -8.68 12.55 5.11
N THR A 286 -8.29 12.38 6.38
CA THR A 286 -7.99 11.08 6.99
C THR A 286 -9.23 10.21 7.11
N ARG A 287 -10.40 10.76 7.52
CA ARG A 287 -11.68 10.03 7.53
C ARG A 287 -12.09 9.57 6.13
N ARG A 288 -11.92 10.42 5.11
CA ARG A 288 -12.17 10.04 3.71
C ARG A 288 -11.22 8.94 3.24
N TYR A 289 -9.96 8.99 3.65
CA TYR A 289 -8.97 7.95 3.34
C TYR A 289 -9.34 6.63 4.02
N ALA A 290 -9.63 6.63 5.30
CA ALA A 290 -10.09 5.44 6.05
C ALA A 290 -11.35 4.81 5.43
N LYS A 291 -12.32 5.62 5.00
CA LYS A 291 -13.53 5.13 4.29
C LYS A 291 -13.16 4.44 2.97
N ARG A 292 -12.22 4.98 2.19
CA ARG A 292 -11.74 4.34 0.94
C ARG A 292 -11.07 3.00 1.23
N GLN A 293 -10.24 2.93 2.28
CA GLN A 293 -9.60 1.68 2.72
C GLN A 293 -10.63 0.63 3.14
N LEU A 294 -11.61 0.99 3.98
CA LEU A 294 -12.71 0.10 4.39
C LEU A 294 -13.48 -0.45 3.19
N THR A 295 -13.86 0.43 2.25
CA THR A 295 -14.58 0.02 1.04
C THR A 295 -13.76 -0.95 0.19
N TRP A 296 -12.45 -0.72 0.10
CA TRP A 296 -11.57 -1.58 -0.66
C TRP A 296 -11.41 -2.95 -0.02
N PHE A 297 -11.09 -2.99 1.30
CA PHE A 297 -10.87 -4.26 2.01
C PHE A 297 -12.14 -5.11 2.13
N ARG A 298 -13.31 -4.50 2.29
CA ARG A 298 -14.60 -5.23 2.31
C ARG A 298 -14.89 -5.99 1.01
N ARG A 299 -14.28 -5.60 -0.09
CA ARG A 299 -14.39 -6.28 -1.38
C ARG A 299 -13.38 -7.42 -1.56
N GLN A 300 -12.42 -7.56 -0.64
CA GLN A 300 -11.41 -8.62 -0.67
C GLN A 300 -11.90 -9.78 0.18
N THR A 301 -12.25 -10.89 -0.46
CA THR A 301 -12.84 -12.06 0.23
C THR A 301 -11.81 -12.95 0.92
N ASN A 302 -10.51 -12.70 0.68
CA ASN A 302 -9.42 -13.55 1.17
C ASN A 302 -8.99 -13.23 2.62
N PHE A 303 -9.50 -12.14 3.20
CA PHE A 303 -9.16 -11.73 4.55
C PHE A 303 -10.36 -11.89 5.46
N SER A 304 -10.20 -12.68 6.53
CA SER A 304 -11.28 -12.83 7.54
C SER A 304 -11.49 -11.52 8.29
N PRO A 305 -12.73 -11.01 8.34
CA PRO A 305 -13.01 -9.76 9.06
C PRO A 305 -12.94 -9.97 10.56
N LEU A 306 -12.36 -9.00 11.28
CA LEU A 306 -12.30 -8.96 12.75
C LEU A 306 -12.61 -7.54 13.24
N ASN A 307 -13.73 -7.39 13.98
CA ASN A 307 -14.11 -6.12 14.58
C ASN A 307 -13.35 -5.91 15.89
N LEU A 308 -12.53 -4.87 15.95
CA LEU A 308 -11.76 -4.52 17.13
C LEU A 308 -12.55 -3.70 18.16
N SER A 309 -13.74 -3.20 17.82
CA SER A 309 -14.60 -2.48 18.76
C SER A 309 -15.21 -3.40 19.83
N SER A 310 -15.34 -4.68 19.52
CA SER A 310 -15.89 -5.70 20.42
C SER A 310 -14.82 -6.53 21.14
N LEU A 311 -13.54 -6.19 20.99
CA LEU A 311 -12.44 -6.98 21.51
C LEU A 311 -11.43 -6.10 22.24
N THR A 312 -10.89 -6.60 23.34
CA THR A 312 -9.69 -6.05 23.95
C THR A 312 -8.46 -6.32 23.08
N HIS A 313 -7.38 -5.59 23.32
CA HIS A 313 -6.11 -5.80 22.63
C HIS A 313 -5.63 -7.26 22.76
N ASN A 314 -5.68 -7.82 23.98
CA ASN A 314 -5.20 -9.18 24.24
C ASN A 314 -6.04 -10.26 23.57
N GLU A 315 -7.35 -10.08 23.49
CA GLU A 315 -8.25 -11.01 22.78
C GLU A 315 -7.99 -10.99 21.27
N ALA A 316 -7.81 -9.80 20.67
CA ALA A 316 -7.47 -9.67 19.27
C ALA A 316 -6.11 -10.35 18.96
N VAL A 317 -5.09 -10.11 19.78
CA VAL A 317 -3.77 -10.76 19.66
C VAL A 317 -3.88 -12.27 19.79
N LYS A 318 -4.64 -12.77 20.78
CA LYS A 318 -4.86 -14.21 20.98
C LYS A 318 -5.54 -14.83 19.77
N TRP A 319 -6.62 -14.22 19.29
CA TRP A 319 -7.39 -14.70 18.15
C TRP A 319 -6.54 -14.80 16.87
N ILE A 320 -5.79 -13.75 16.54
CA ILE A 320 -4.95 -13.71 15.34
C ILE A 320 -3.80 -14.73 15.45
N SER A 321 -3.17 -14.84 16.63
CA SER A 321 -2.09 -15.79 16.85
C SER A 321 -2.55 -17.25 16.66
N LEU A 322 -3.72 -17.61 17.21
CA LEU A 322 -4.30 -18.94 17.05
C LEU A 322 -4.60 -19.26 15.58
N ARG A 323 -5.12 -18.27 14.83
CA ARG A 323 -5.38 -18.43 13.41
C ARG A 323 -4.09 -18.67 12.60
N ILE A 324 -3.02 -17.94 12.88
CA ILE A 324 -1.71 -18.17 12.25
C ILE A 324 -1.24 -19.60 12.51
N LEU A 325 -1.33 -20.07 13.75
CA LEU A 325 -0.89 -21.41 14.14
C LEU A 325 -1.75 -22.52 13.49
N SER A 326 -3.07 -22.31 13.38
CA SER A 326 -3.96 -23.27 12.70
C SER A 326 -3.67 -23.36 11.19
N GLU A 327 -3.39 -22.24 10.52
CA GLU A 327 -3.01 -22.25 9.11
C GLU A 327 -1.63 -22.88 8.86
N ALA A 328 -0.72 -22.82 9.82
CA ALA A 328 0.57 -23.52 9.74
C ALA A 328 0.42 -25.04 9.83
N ARG A 329 -0.48 -25.54 10.68
CA ARG A 329 -0.76 -26.99 10.84
C ARG A 329 -1.42 -27.59 9.60
N ASN A 330 -2.30 -26.86 8.94
CA ASN A 330 -3.03 -27.36 7.75
C ASN A 330 -2.17 -27.42 6.48
N LYS A 331 -0.94 -26.91 6.51
CA LYS A 331 -0.02 -26.87 5.36
C LYS A 331 1.23 -27.73 5.52
N GLY A 332 1.39 -28.40 6.66
CA GLY A 332 2.43 -29.40 6.93
C GLY A 332 1.85 -30.79 6.75
#